data_0c882c26303f5023a06722acd26a8f27
#
_entry.id   0c882c26303f5023a06722acd26a8f27
#
_cell.length_a   1.000
_cell.length_b   1.000
_cell.length_c   1.000
_cell.angle_alpha   90.00
_cell.angle_beta   90.00
_cell.angle_gamma   90.00
#
_symmetry.space_group_name_H-M   'P 1'
#
loop_
_entity.id
_entity.type
_entity.pdbx_description
1 polymer ?
#
loop_
_entity_poly.entity_id
_entity_poly.type
_entity_poly.pdbx_seq_one_letter_code
_entity_poly.pdbx_strand_id
1 'polypeptide(L)'
;MIAIYGVNGIGKTTQSERLVEWIQSQGKPVSRVKYPVYDLEPEGPFLFQYLRDPLFREIHPQSTEELQLKYAENRRRYEPVLKEKLASGEWIVAEDYVGTGIAWGLTWGGSLEYLEEINVGLHPPDCAILMDGKRFETALERHHRNEMDGERIRICQSFLRLLGERNGWERVNARQSIEAVSLDIQELVDELLKK
;
A
#
# COMPACT_ATOMS: atom_id res chain seq x y z
N MET A 1 12.68 -2.09 -5.44
CA MET A 1 11.39 -1.49 -4.99
C MET A 1 11.14 -1.81 -3.52
N ILE A 2 10.74 -0.82 -2.73
CA ILE A 2 10.34 -0.96 -1.32
C ILE A 2 8.83 -0.77 -1.24
N ALA A 3 8.10 -1.67 -0.59
CA ALA A 3 6.66 -1.52 -0.37
C ALA A 3 6.37 -1.25 1.11
N ILE A 4 5.58 -0.21 1.40
CA ILE A 4 5.14 0.14 2.75
C ILE A 4 3.65 -0.21 2.90
N TYR A 5 3.39 -1.13 3.81
CA TYR A 5 2.07 -1.64 4.15
C TYR A 5 1.60 -1.14 5.51
N GLY A 6 0.30 -1.18 5.73
CA GLY A 6 -0.33 -0.82 7.00
C GLY A 6 -1.75 -0.32 6.78
N VAL A 7 -2.54 -0.25 7.84
CA VAL A 7 -3.91 0.28 7.77
C VAL A 7 -3.92 1.78 7.50
N ASN A 8 -5.06 2.29 7.05
CA ASN A 8 -5.27 3.72 6.83
C ASN A 8 -5.09 4.51 8.15
N GLY A 9 -4.44 5.67 8.06
CA GLY A 9 -4.17 6.52 9.23
C GLY A 9 -3.03 6.04 10.13
N ILE A 10 -2.18 5.08 9.70
CA ILE A 10 -1.01 4.61 10.47
C ILE A 10 0.26 5.44 10.23
N GLY A 11 0.24 6.40 9.30
CA GLY A 11 1.40 7.25 8.98
C GLY A 11 2.23 6.82 7.77
N LYS A 12 1.74 5.90 6.91
CA LYS A 12 2.46 5.42 5.72
C LYS A 12 2.94 6.55 4.81
N THR A 13 2.05 7.51 4.51
CA THR A 13 2.39 8.65 3.62
C THR A 13 3.55 9.44 4.16
N THR A 14 3.53 9.82 5.43
CA THR A 14 4.63 10.54 6.09
C THR A 14 5.94 9.76 6.00
N GLN A 15 5.90 8.46 6.27
CA GLN A 15 7.11 7.64 6.27
C GLN A 15 7.63 7.37 4.85
N SER A 16 6.75 7.19 3.88
CA SER A 16 7.16 7.02 2.47
C SER A 16 7.81 8.30 1.90
N GLU A 17 7.32 9.49 2.27
CA GLU A 17 7.91 10.78 1.90
C GLU A 17 9.30 10.95 2.53
N ARG A 18 9.42 10.72 3.84
CA ARG A 18 10.71 10.81 4.55
C ARG A 18 11.72 9.78 4.05
N LEU A 19 11.27 8.58 3.67
CA LEU A 19 12.15 7.57 3.09
C LEU A 19 12.68 8.01 1.72
N VAL A 20 11.83 8.61 0.88
CA VAL A 20 12.26 9.19 -0.42
C VAL A 20 13.30 10.28 -0.20
N GLU A 21 13.06 11.23 0.69
CA GLU A 21 14.02 12.31 1.02
C GLU A 21 15.36 11.72 1.51
N TRP A 22 15.32 10.71 2.36
CA TRP A 22 16.52 10.06 2.85
C TRP A 22 17.29 9.33 1.74
N ILE A 23 16.64 8.53 0.88
CA ILE A 23 17.28 7.84 -0.25
C ILE A 23 17.89 8.86 -1.23
N GLN A 24 17.21 10.00 -1.48
CA GLN A 24 17.75 11.09 -2.29
C GLN A 24 19.02 11.67 -1.65
N SER A 25 19.06 11.84 -0.33
CA SER A 25 20.24 12.33 0.39
C SER A 25 21.45 11.39 0.28
N GLN A 26 21.21 10.10 0.00
CA GLN A 26 22.25 9.09 -0.29
C GLN A 26 22.70 9.13 -1.77
N GLY A 27 22.24 10.12 -2.55
CA GLY A 27 22.61 10.29 -3.96
C GLY A 27 21.96 9.29 -4.91
N LYS A 28 20.88 8.61 -4.50
CA LYS A 28 20.17 7.63 -5.32
C LYS A 28 18.93 8.25 -5.97
N PRO A 29 18.69 8.02 -7.27
CA PRO A 29 17.42 8.39 -7.89
C PRO A 29 16.28 7.57 -7.27
N VAL A 30 15.20 8.25 -6.88
CA VAL A 30 14.06 7.60 -6.24
C VAL A 30 12.77 8.36 -6.51
N SER A 31 11.69 7.63 -6.69
CA SER A 31 10.34 8.19 -6.71
C SER A 31 9.38 7.40 -5.82
N ARG A 32 8.28 8.07 -5.44
CA ARG A 32 7.19 7.47 -4.69
C ARG A 32 6.03 7.16 -5.62
N VAL A 33 5.38 6.03 -5.40
CA VAL A 33 4.09 5.70 -6.00
C VAL A 33 3.11 5.29 -4.89
N LYS A 34 1.90 5.84 -4.93
CA LYS A 34 0.81 5.43 -4.05
C LYS A 34 -0.26 4.71 -4.86
N TYR A 35 -0.64 3.53 -4.38
CA TYR A 35 -1.71 2.75 -5.01
C TYR A 35 -3.05 2.90 -4.25
N PRO A 36 -4.19 2.94 -4.96
CA PRO A 36 -4.25 2.97 -6.43
C PRO A 36 -3.73 4.28 -7.02
N VAL A 37 -3.19 4.21 -8.23
CA VAL A 37 -2.77 5.41 -8.99
C VAL A 37 -4.02 6.04 -9.59
N TYR A 38 -4.51 7.11 -8.94
CA TYR A 38 -5.83 7.67 -9.24
C TYR A 38 -5.94 8.36 -10.60
N ASP A 39 -4.84 8.87 -11.13
CA ASP A 39 -4.83 9.54 -12.45
C ASP A 39 -4.72 8.55 -13.62
N LEU A 40 -4.66 7.26 -13.33
CA LEU A 40 -4.50 6.20 -14.33
C LEU A 40 -5.84 5.64 -14.78
N GLU A 41 -6.28 6.05 -15.98
CA GLU A 41 -7.53 5.62 -16.59
C GLU A 41 -7.51 4.13 -17.01
N PRO A 42 -8.66 3.43 -16.97
CA PRO A 42 -9.96 3.90 -16.44
C PRO A 42 -10.15 3.61 -14.94
N GLU A 43 -9.29 2.78 -14.32
CA GLU A 43 -9.51 2.28 -12.95
C GLU A 43 -9.27 3.36 -11.88
N GLY A 44 -8.29 4.24 -12.09
CA GLY A 44 -7.91 5.24 -11.09
C GLY A 44 -9.06 6.17 -10.69
N PRO A 45 -9.67 6.92 -11.64
CA PRO A 45 -10.81 7.79 -11.34
C PRO A 45 -12.01 7.04 -10.78
N PHE A 46 -12.29 5.82 -11.27
CA PHE A 46 -13.35 4.97 -10.73
C PHE A 46 -13.09 4.66 -9.25
N LEU A 47 -11.89 4.17 -8.92
CA LEU A 47 -11.50 3.82 -7.56
C LEU A 47 -11.50 5.04 -6.63
N PHE A 48 -11.10 6.21 -7.13
CA PHE A 48 -11.15 7.46 -6.37
C PHE A 48 -12.57 7.79 -5.93
N GLN A 49 -13.53 7.78 -6.86
CA GLN A 49 -14.94 8.06 -6.58
C GLN A 49 -15.55 6.95 -5.70
N TYR A 50 -15.31 5.69 -6.05
CA TYR A 50 -15.86 4.55 -5.30
C TYR A 50 -15.45 4.54 -3.83
N LEU A 51 -14.24 4.97 -3.52
CA LEU A 51 -13.77 5.02 -2.13
C LEU A 51 -14.39 6.19 -1.35
N ARG A 52 -14.73 7.30 -1.99
CA ARG A 52 -15.09 8.57 -1.33
C ARG A 52 -16.54 8.97 -1.44
N ASP A 53 -17.23 8.55 -2.48
CA ASP A 53 -18.60 8.94 -2.75
C ASP A 53 -19.58 7.78 -2.48
N PRO A 54 -20.39 7.87 -1.40
CA PRO A 54 -21.43 6.87 -1.09
C PRO A 54 -22.48 6.73 -2.20
N LEU A 55 -22.88 7.84 -2.84
CA LEU A 55 -23.85 7.81 -3.94
C LEU A 55 -23.28 7.11 -5.18
N PHE A 56 -22.00 7.37 -5.49
CA PHE A 56 -21.34 6.66 -6.59
C PHE A 56 -21.30 5.14 -6.36
N ARG A 57 -21.05 4.69 -5.11
CA ARG A 57 -21.10 3.26 -4.75
C ARG A 57 -22.50 2.66 -4.91
N GLU A 58 -23.54 3.41 -4.59
CA GLU A 58 -24.93 2.96 -4.73
C GLU A 58 -25.32 2.79 -6.20
N ILE A 59 -24.89 3.72 -7.07
CA ILE A 59 -25.16 3.69 -8.51
C ILE A 59 -24.30 2.63 -9.23
N HIS A 60 -23.08 2.39 -8.74
CA HIS A 60 -22.11 1.45 -9.31
C HIS A 60 -21.72 0.36 -8.33
N PRO A 61 -22.66 -0.51 -7.89
CA PRO A 61 -22.33 -1.55 -6.91
C PRO A 61 -21.27 -2.50 -7.46
N GLN A 62 -20.31 -2.88 -6.61
CA GLN A 62 -19.26 -3.83 -6.93
C GLN A 62 -19.24 -4.94 -5.89
N SER A 63 -19.09 -6.19 -6.32
CA SER A 63 -18.67 -7.26 -5.42
C SER A 63 -17.26 -7.02 -4.91
N THR A 64 -16.84 -7.76 -3.92
CA THR A 64 -15.45 -7.69 -3.43
C THR A 64 -14.45 -8.06 -4.53
N GLU A 65 -14.74 -9.12 -5.28
CA GLU A 65 -13.91 -9.62 -6.37
C GLU A 65 -13.78 -8.58 -7.50
N GLU A 66 -14.89 -8.00 -7.95
CA GLU A 66 -14.89 -6.96 -8.99
C GLU A 66 -14.08 -5.73 -8.58
N LEU A 67 -14.23 -5.29 -7.33
CA LEU A 67 -13.47 -4.16 -6.83
C LEU A 67 -11.98 -4.48 -6.71
N GLN A 68 -11.62 -5.67 -6.22
CA GLN A 68 -10.23 -6.08 -6.10
C GLN A 68 -9.57 -6.30 -7.46
N LEU A 69 -10.32 -6.78 -8.45
CA LEU A 69 -9.84 -6.85 -9.84
C LEU A 69 -9.48 -5.46 -10.37
N LYS A 70 -10.31 -4.43 -10.15
CA LYS A 70 -9.99 -3.05 -10.55
C LYS A 70 -8.71 -2.52 -9.87
N TYR A 71 -8.46 -2.86 -8.61
CA TYR A 71 -7.20 -2.53 -7.95
C TYR A 71 -6.01 -3.26 -8.60
N ALA A 72 -6.17 -4.53 -8.95
CA ALA A 72 -5.12 -5.30 -9.61
C ALA A 72 -4.84 -4.77 -11.03
N GLU A 73 -5.87 -4.41 -11.78
CA GLU A 73 -5.77 -3.81 -13.11
C GLU A 73 -5.06 -2.44 -13.05
N ASN A 74 -5.38 -1.61 -12.07
CA ASN A 74 -4.70 -0.33 -11.85
C ASN A 74 -3.19 -0.54 -11.61
N ARG A 75 -2.80 -1.52 -10.77
CA ARG A 75 -1.39 -1.89 -10.58
C ARG A 75 -0.75 -2.39 -11.87
N ARG A 76 -1.43 -3.28 -12.59
CA ARG A 76 -0.95 -3.87 -13.85
C ARG A 76 -0.75 -2.83 -14.94
N ARG A 77 -1.62 -1.84 -15.00
CA ARG A 77 -1.52 -0.73 -15.95
C ARG A 77 -0.32 0.19 -15.64
N TYR A 78 0.03 0.36 -14.38
CA TYR A 78 1.23 1.11 -14.00
C TYR A 78 2.53 0.29 -14.12
N GLU A 79 2.44 -1.02 -14.20
CA GLU A 79 3.57 -1.95 -14.22
C GLU A 79 4.65 -1.64 -15.29
N PRO A 80 4.31 -1.26 -16.54
CA PRO A 80 5.33 -0.87 -17.52
C PRO A 80 6.18 0.32 -17.06
N VAL A 81 5.54 1.36 -16.50
CA VAL A 81 6.23 2.55 -15.96
C VAL A 81 7.11 2.17 -14.77
N LEU A 82 6.60 1.31 -13.88
CA LEU A 82 7.36 0.79 -12.74
C LEU A 82 8.63 0.07 -13.21
N LYS A 83 8.50 -0.85 -14.17
CA LYS A 83 9.63 -1.62 -14.70
C LYS A 83 10.67 -0.75 -15.42
N GLU A 84 10.23 0.24 -16.19
CA GLU A 84 11.12 1.20 -16.85
C GLU A 84 11.97 1.97 -15.84
N LYS A 85 11.34 2.50 -14.78
CA LYS A 85 12.02 3.21 -13.69
C LYS A 85 13.04 2.33 -12.98
N LEU A 86 12.63 1.11 -12.59
CA LEU A 86 13.54 0.15 -11.96
C LEU A 86 14.71 -0.22 -12.88
N ALA A 87 14.47 -0.45 -14.17
CA ALA A 87 15.51 -0.76 -15.15
C ALA A 87 16.50 0.41 -15.36
N SER A 88 16.07 1.65 -15.15
CA SER A 88 16.96 2.83 -15.17
C SER A 88 17.78 3.01 -13.89
N GLY A 89 17.62 2.11 -12.89
CA GLY A 89 18.29 2.20 -11.59
C GLY A 89 17.59 3.10 -10.60
N GLU A 90 16.38 3.57 -10.90
CA GLU A 90 15.59 4.37 -9.98
C GLU A 90 15.00 3.50 -8.86
N TRP A 91 15.14 3.95 -7.62
CA TRP A 91 14.48 3.34 -6.47
C TRP A 91 13.01 3.73 -6.42
N ILE A 92 12.15 2.77 -6.05
CA ILE A 92 10.70 3.03 -5.93
C ILE A 92 10.26 2.74 -4.50
N VAL A 93 9.62 3.73 -3.88
CA VAL A 93 8.89 3.58 -2.62
C VAL A 93 7.41 3.50 -2.93
N ALA A 94 6.84 2.30 -2.81
CA ALA A 94 5.43 2.02 -3.08
C ALA A 94 4.62 2.05 -1.78
N GLU A 95 3.59 2.88 -1.72
CA GLU A 95 2.60 2.92 -0.65
C GLU A 95 1.33 2.15 -1.08
N ASP A 96 0.84 1.22 -0.23
CA ASP A 96 -0.39 0.46 -0.47
C ASP A 96 -0.38 -0.44 -1.73
N TYR A 97 0.63 -1.25 -1.89
CA TYR A 97 0.77 -2.18 -3.02
C TYR A 97 -0.11 -3.45 -2.88
N VAL A 98 0.33 -4.59 -3.43
CA VAL A 98 -0.42 -5.86 -3.49
C VAL A 98 -0.92 -6.31 -2.12
N GLY A 99 -0.06 -6.27 -1.09
CA GLY A 99 -0.40 -6.76 0.25
C GLY A 99 -1.59 -6.03 0.89
N THR A 100 -1.69 -4.70 0.71
CA THR A 100 -2.86 -3.93 1.18
C THR A 100 -4.13 -4.33 0.43
N GLY A 101 -4.04 -4.57 -0.89
CA GLY A 101 -5.18 -5.02 -1.69
C GLY A 101 -5.70 -6.38 -1.21
N ILE A 102 -4.81 -7.35 -1.01
CA ILE A 102 -5.17 -8.68 -0.49
C ILE A 102 -5.80 -8.57 0.91
N ALA A 103 -5.19 -7.80 1.83
CA ALA A 103 -5.71 -7.65 3.18
C ALA A 103 -7.12 -7.04 3.21
N TRP A 104 -7.38 -6.00 2.40
CA TRP A 104 -8.73 -5.43 2.27
C TRP A 104 -9.70 -6.38 1.56
N GLY A 105 -9.26 -7.11 0.54
CA GLY A 105 -10.07 -8.13 -0.12
C GLY A 105 -10.56 -9.19 0.87
N LEU A 106 -9.66 -9.74 1.69
CA LEU A 106 -9.99 -10.68 2.76
C LEU A 106 -10.92 -10.06 3.81
N THR A 107 -10.71 -8.81 4.18
CA THR A 107 -11.57 -8.07 5.13
C THR A 107 -13.01 -7.96 4.64
N TRP A 108 -13.22 -7.89 3.35
CA TRP A 108 -14.53 -7.85 2.72
C TRP A 108 -15.05 -9.22 2.27
N GLY A 109 -14.41 -10.32 2.71
CA GLY A 109 -14.87 -11.70 2.49
C GLY A 109 -14.41 -12.33 1.17
N GLY A 110 -13.45 -11.73 0.49
CA GLY A 110 -12.86 -12.31 -0.73
C GLY A 110 -12.02 -13.56 -0.44
N SER A 111 -11.86 -14.43 -1.45
CA SER A 111 -11.01 -15.61 -1.39
C SER A 111 -9.53 -15.23 -1.52
N LEU A 112 -8.67 -15.78 -0.66
CA LEU A 112 -7.22 -15.57 -0.74
C LEU A 112 -6.66 -16.05 -2.08
N GLU A 113 -7.09 -17.22 -2.55
CA GLU A 113 -6.67 -17.79 -3.82
C GLU A 113 -6.96 -16.85 -4.99
N TYR A 114 -8.17 -16.35 -5.08
CA TYR A 114 -8.56 -15.37 -6.11
C TYR A 114 -7.74 -14.07 -6.00
N LEU A 115 -7.56 -13.56 -4.78
CA LEU A 115 -6.82 -12.31 -4.56
C LEU A 115 -5.34 -12.44 -4.91
N GLU A 116 -4.75 -13.61 -4.71
CA GLU A 116 -3.38 -13.91 -5.16
C GLU A 116 -3.33 -14.05 -6.68
N GLU A 117 -4.27 -14.79 -7.28
CA GLU A 117 -4.33 -15.03 -8.72
C GLU A 117 -4.41 -13.73 -9.53
N ILE A 118 -5.30 -12.81 -9.17
CA ILE A 118 -5.44 -11.53 -9.89
C ILE A 118 -4.21 -10.62 -9.79
N ASN A 119 -3.26 -10.90 -8.90
CA ASN A 119 -2.02 -10.17 -8.73
C ASN A 119 -0.78 -10.89 -9.29
N VAL A 120 -0.95 -12.08 -9.87
CA VAL A 120 0.16 -12.83 -10.49
C VAL A 120 0.83 -12.01 -11.58
N GLY A 121 2.18 -12.04 -11.60
CA GLY A 121 3.01 -11.36 -12.61
C GLY A 121 3.31 -9.88 -12.34
N LEU A 122 2.77 -9.30 -11.27
CA LEU A 122 3.20 -7.99 -10.80
C LEU A 122 4.59 -8.09 -10.16
N HIS A 123 5.39 -7.03 -10.30
CA HIS A 123 6.76 -6.97 -9.79
C HIS A 123 6.79 -7.09 -8.25
N PRO A 124 7.45 -8.08 -7.65
CA PRO A 124 7.52 -8.20 -6.21
C PRO A 124 8.43 -7.12 -5.61
N PRO A 125 8.16 -6.63 -4.39
CA PRO A 125 9.08 -5.73 -3.70
C PRO A 125 10.34 -6.49 -3.25
N ASP A 126 11.51 -5.83 -3.32
CA ASP A 126 12.76 -6.33 -2.74
C ASP A 126 12.75 -6.23 -1.21
N CYS A 127 11.97 -5.29 -0.67
CA CYS A 127 11.71 -5.12 0.75
C CYS A 127 10.25 -4.73 0.95
N ALA A 128 9.56 -5.45 1.81
CA ALA A 128 8.20 -5.15 2.21
C ALA A 128 8.17 -4.83 3.72
N ILE A 129 7.65 -3.65 4.06
CA ILE A 129 7.63 -3.12 5.42
C ILE A 129 6.19 -2.98 5.88
N LEU A 130 5.83 -3.66 6.96
CA LEU A 130 4.55 -3.51 7.63
C LEU A 130 4.67 -2.51 8.79
N MET A 131 4.09 -1.34 8.63
CA MET A 131 3.87 -0.43 9.75
C MET A 131 2.71 -0.95 10.59
N ASP A 132 2.99 -1.35 11.83
CA ASP A 132 2.01 -1.94 12.73
C ASP A 132 1.87 -1.14 14.03
N GLY A 133 0.63 -0.91 14.45
CA GLY A 133 0.34 -0.12 15.63
C GLY A 133 -1.10 0.38 15.69
N LYS A 134 -1.34 1.33 16.58
CA LYS A 134 -2.63 2.03 16.64
C LYS A 134 -2.62 3.17 15.61
N ARG A 135 -3.67 3.25 14.78
CA ARG A 135 -3.84 4.34 13.82
C ARG A 135 -4.07 5.69 14.52
N PHE A 136 -3.76 6.77 13.85
CA PHE A 136 -4.06 8.13 14.31
C PHE A 136 -5.48 8.51 13.91
N GLU A 137 -6.30 8.90 14.88
CA GLU A 137 -7.71 9.27 14.67
C GLU A 137 -7.88 10.65 14.02
N THR A 138 -6.82 11.47 14.03
CA THR A 138 -6.83 12.84 13.50
C THR A 138 -6.70 12.93 11.98
N ALA A 139 -6.33 11.84 11.32
CA ALA A 139 -6.04 11.81 9.87
C ALA A 139 -7.11 11.02 9.07
N LEU A 140 -8.36 11.05 9.50
CA LEU A 140 -9.43 10.30 8.86
C LEU A 140 -10.07 11.09 7.73
N GLU A 141 -10.17 10.46 6.57
CA GLU A 141 -10.90 10.99 5.42
C GLU A 141 -12.40 10.65 5.59
N ARG A 142 -13.25 11.68 5.76
CA ARG A 142 -14.70 11.49 5.90
C ARG A 142 -15.27 10.80 4.66
N HIS A 143 -16.18 9.85 4.89
CA HIS A 143 -16.85 9.04 3.85
C HIS A 143 -15.96 8.04 3.10
N HIS A 144 -14.65 7.95 3.41
CA HIS A 144 -13.80 6.94 2.81
C HIS A 144 -14.19 5.55 3.31
N ARG A 145 -14.52 4.65 2.36
CA ARG A 145 -15.06 3.30 2.61
C ARG A 145 -14.27 2.50 3.65
N ASN A 146 -12.94 2.59 3.59
CA ASN A 146 -12.04 1.79 4.41
C ASN A 146 -11.57 2.51 5.69
N GLU A 147 -12.10 3.71 6.02
CA GLU A 147 -11.62 4.49 7.16
C GLU A 147 -12.64 4.65 8.27
N MET A 148 -13.94 4.52 7.95
CA MET A 148 -15.02 4.80 8.88
C MET A 148 -15.40 3.63 9.79
N ASP A 149 -15.02 2.40 9.44
CA ASP A 149 -15.34 1.19 10.19
C ASP A 149 -14.12 0.69 10.98
N GLY A 150 -14.10 1.02 12.26
CA GLY A 150 -13.01 0.64 13.16
C GLY A 150 -12.85 -0.87 13.36
N GLU A 151 -13.92 -1.66 13.20
CA GLU A 151 -13.87 -3.12 13.29
C GLU A 151 -13.20 -3.69 12.03
N ARG A 152 -13.61 -3.25 10.85
CA ARG A 152 -12.98 -3.67 9.58
C ARG A 152 -11.50 -3.30 9.51
N ILE A 153 -11.12 -2.15 10.06
CA ILE A 153 -9.71 -1.77 10.15
C ILE A 153 -8.92 -2.75 11.03
N ARG A 154 -9.48 -3.18 12.16
CA ARG A 154 -8.83 -4.19 13.02
C ARG A 154 -8.71 -5.54 12.31
N ILE A 155 -9.74 -5.96 11.57
CA ILE A 155 -9.72 -7.18 10.77
C ILE A 155 -8.64 -7.05 9.67
N CYS A 156 -8.61 -5.95 8.93
CA CYS A 156 -7.59 -5.70 7.91
C CYS A 156 -6.17 -5.73 8.50
N GLN A 157 -5.98 -5.11 9.67
CA GLN A 157 -4.68 -5.14 10.37
C GLN A 157 -4.26 -6.57 10.74
N SER A 158 -5.20 -7.41 11.15
CA SER A 158 -4.93 -8.81 11.44
C SER A 158 -4.49 -9.59 10.18
N PHE A 159 -5.15 -9.35 9.05
CA PHE A 159 -4.73 -9.94 7.78
C PHE A 159 -3.37 -9.43 7.30
N LEU A 160 -3.07 -8.13 7.48
CA LEU A 160 -1.75 -7.60 7.16
C LEU A 160 -0.63 -8.27 7.98
N ARG A 161 -0.88 -8.55 9.27
CA ARG A 161 0.06 -9.29 10.11
C ARG A 161 0.27 -10.71 9.63
N LEU A 162 -0.82 -11.44 9.34
CA LEU A 162 -0.75 -12.81 8.81
C LEU A 162 -0.01 -12.86 7.46
N LEU A 163 -0.30 -11.93 6.55
CA LEU A 163 0.40 -11.82 5.28
C LEU A 163 1.87 -11.46 5.48
N GLY A 164 2.17 -10.58 6.44
CA GLY A 164 3.54 -10.20 6.78
C GLY A 164 4.36 -11.39 7.30
N GLU A 165 3.81 -12.16 8.22
CA GLU A 165 4.44 -13.38 8.75
C GLU A 165 4.65 -14.41 7.65
N ARG A 166 3.64 -14.65 6.80
CA ARG A 166 3.70 -15.62 5.69
C ARG A 166 4.75 -15.25 4.63
N ASN A 167 4.90 -13.94 4.35
CA ASN A 167 5.74 -13.45 3.25
C ASN A 167 7.08 -12.84 3.73
N GLY A 168 7.39 -12.93 5.01
CA GLY A 168 8.64 -12.43 5.57
C GLY A 168 8.79 -10.90 5.49
N TRP A 169 7.69 -10.15 5.69
CA TRP A 169 7.77 -8.68 5.72
C TRP A 169 8.43 -8.19 6.99
N GLU A 170 9.23 -7.16 6.87
CA GLU A 170 9.79 -6.45 8.01
C GLU A 170 8.69 -5.69 8.77
N ARG A 171 8.70 -5.77 10.10
CA ARG A 171 7.67 -5.14 10.92
C ARG A 171 8.23 -3.97 11.71
N VAL A 172 7.66 -2.78 11.50
CA VAL A 172 8.02 -1.55 12.20
C VAL A 172 6.90 -1.13 13.15
N ASN A 173 7.26 -0.81 14.39
CA ASN A 173 6.33 -0.34 15.40
C ASN A 173 5.94 1.13 15.13
N ALA A 174 4.75 1.37 14.60
CA ALA A 174 4.23 2.70 14.30
C ALA A 174 3.74 3.50 15.54
N ARG A 175 3.89 2.98 16.77
CA ARG A 175 3.51 3.67 18.02
C ARG A 175 4.58 4.61 18.55
N GLN A 176 5.68 4.74 17.85
CA GLN A 176 6.80 5.59 18.20
C GLN A 176 6.63 7.01 17.65
N SER A 177 7.59 7.90 17.92
CA SER A 177 7.65 9.21 17.25
C SER A 177 7.89 9.04 15.75
N ILE A 178 7.51 10.03 14.96
CA ILE A 178 7.71 10.02 13.50
C ILE A 178 9.19 9.77 13.16
N GLU A 179 10.09 10.39 13.92
CA GLU A 179 11.55 10.27 13.74
C GLU A 179 12.04 8.85 14.03
N ALA A 180 11.58 8.25 15.12
CA ALA A 180 11.97 6.90 15.49
C ALA A 180 11.50 5.86 14.46
N VAL A 181 10.24 5.98 13.98
CA VAL A 181 9.73 5.13 12.90
C VAL A 181 10.55 5.32 11.62
N SER A 182 10.94 6.57 11.31
CA SER A 182 11.79 6.84 10.14
C SER A 182 13.17 6.18 10.26
N LEU A 183 13.77 6.21 11.43
CA LEU A 183 15.06 5.57 11.66
C LEU A 183 14.97 4.05 11.53
N ASP A 184 13.96 3.42 12.14
CA ASP A 184 13.74 1.98 12.01
C ASP A 184 13.60 1.56 10.51
N ILE A 185 12.84 2.34 9.73
CA ILE A 185 12.68 2.08 8.29
C ILE A 185 14.01 2.28 7.53
N GLN A 186 14.76 3.34 7.85
CA GLN A 186 16.04 3.63 7.21
C GLN A 186 17.06 2.52 7.47
N GLU A 187 17.14 1.98 8.69
CA GLU A 187 18.01 0.87 9.03
C GLU A 187 17.73 -0.37 8.18
N LEU A 188 16.46 -0.73 7.98
CA LEU A 188 16.06 -1.84 7.13
C LEU A 188 16.46 -1.63 5.67
N VAL A 189 16.34 -0.41 5.16
CA VAL A 189 16.63 -0.08 3.76
C VAL A 189 18.13 0.12 3.53
N ASP A 190 18.89 0.59 4.53
CA ASP A 190 20.34 0.82 4.42
C ASP A 190 21.09 -0.49 4.07
N GLU A 191 20.62 -1.63 4.56
CA GLU A 191 21.18 -2.93 4.20
C GLU A 191 20.97 -3.29 2.72
N LEU A 192 19.90 -2.79 2.10
CA LEU A 192 19.66 -2.96 0.67
C LEU A 192 20.50 -2.01 -0.19
N LEU A 193 20.76 -0.80 0.32
CA LEU A 193 21.58 0.20 -0.40
C LEU A 193 23.06 -0.21 -0.49
N LYS A 194 23.53 -1.07 0.42
CA LYS A 194 24.91 -1.57 0.46
C LYS A 194 25.18 -2.77 -0.47
N LYS A 195 24.14 -3.39 -1.01
CA LYS A 195 24.22 -4.52 -1.95
C LYS A 195 24.30 -4.02 -3.38
#